data_aae09330df0f4af9410e38085ca8c4a3
#
_entry.id   aae09330df0f4af9410e38085ca8c4a3
#
_cell.length_a   1.000
_cell.length_b   1.000
_cell.length_c   1.000
_cell.angle_alpha   90.00
_cell.angle_beta   90.00
_cell.angle_gamma   90.00
#
_symmetry.space_group_name_H-M   'P 1'
#
loop_
_entity.id
_entity.type
_entity.pdbx_description
1 polymer ?
#
loop_
_entity_poly.entity_id
_entity_poly.type
_entity_poly.pdbx_seq_one_letter_code
_entity_poly.pdbx_strand_id
1 'polypeptide(L)'
;MRLKDRVAVVTGSGSGIGEATAKRLAAEGAAVVVVDLNQEGANRVADEIRKAGGNADALHANVGNPQELEDMVRFATDKFGRLDILHNNAIRLYTGRVGEMSLEHWRKAVDIGLTSYWYATRCALQVMVGQRKGAIINTGSVSGLAGDYGLGAYNAIKAGVINLTRATAIEYARKGIRCNAVCPGAILTPPILKSRHSQPELARQTEAAIPMGRYGEPIEIANVVLFLASDEASYVNGTFIVADGGLTAHTGIPSVAGSGPDW
;
A
#
# COMPACT_ATOMS: atom_id res chain seq x y z
N MET A 1 -0.06 5.04 22.41
CA MET A 1 -0.56 4.11 21.36
C MET A 1 -1.64 4.83 20.55
N ARG A 2 -1.34 5.14 19.30
CA ARG A 2 -2.16 5.98 18.40
C ARG A 2 -3.39 5.22 17.86
N LEU A 3 -3.37 3.87 17.90
CA LEU A 3 -4.40 3.00 17.33
C LEU A 3 -4.98 2.02 18.36
N LYS A 4 -4.92 2.40 19.65
CA LYS A 4 -5.50 1.58 20.72
C LYS A 4 -6.99 1.27 20.40
N ASP A 5 -7.38 0.01 20.58
CA ASP A 5 -8.72 -0.51 20.34
C ASP A 5 -9.24 -0.38 18.88
N ARG A 6 -8.31 -0.24 17.90
CA ARG A 6 -8.62 -0.26 16.47
C ARG A 6 -8.34 -1.63 15.87
N VAL A 7 -9.08 -1.97 14.84
CA VAL A 7 -8.89 -3.18 14.04
C VAL A 7 -8.46 -2.79 12.63
N ALA A 8 -7.34 -3.35 12.19
CA ALA A 8 -6.79 -3.12 10.87
C ALA A 8 -6.73 -4.39 10.03
N VAL A 9 -7.10 -4.29 8.77
CA VAL A 9 -6.83 -5.30 7.73
C VAL A 9 -5.76 -4.75 6.80
N VAL A 10 -4.71 -5.53 6.57
CA VAL A 10 -3.61 -5.17 5.65
C VAL A 10 -3.44 -6.26 4.61
N THR A 11 -3.67 -5.95 3.34
CA THR A 11 -3.51 -6.90 2.24
C THR A 11 -2.08 -6.93 1.70
N GLY A 12 -1.60 -8.12 1.27
CA GLY A 12 -0.22 -8.31 0.83
C GLY A 12 0.77 -8.06 1.97
N SER A 13 0.45 -8.52 3.18
CA SER A 13 1.20 -8.21 4.39
C SER A 13 2.08 -9.34 4.90
N GLY A 14 2.28 -10.39 4.10
CA GLY A 14 3.28 -11.43 4.36
C GLY A 14 4.72 -10.99 4.08
N SER A 15 4.95 -9.82 3.45
CA SER A 15 6.29 -9.28 3.15
C SER A 15 6.26 -7.78 2.85
N GLY A 16 7.44 -7.15 2.77
CA GLY A 16 7.67 -5.80 2.25
C GLY A 16 6.89 -4.71 2.98
N ILE A 17 6.26 -3.80 2.20
CA ILE A 17 5.51 -2.65 2.75
C ILE A 17 4.33 -3.13 3.62
N GLY A 18 3.60 -4.16 3.18
CA GLY A 18 2.48 -4.70 3.93
C GLY A 18 2.89 -5.28 5.28
N GLU A 19 3.98 -6.06 5.33
CA GLU A 19 4.55 -6.58 6.57
C GLU A 19 4.96 -5.46 7.53
N ALA A 20 5.73 -4.49 7.02
CA ALA A 20 6.17 -3.34 7.82
C ALA A 20 4.97 -2.56 8.36
N THR A 21 3.92 -2.38 7.54
CA THR A 21 2.68 -1.73 7.95
C THR A 21 1.95 -2.51 9.03
N ALA A 22 1.74 -3.82 8.85
CA ALA A 22 1.07 -4.66 9.84
C ALA A 22 1.76 -4.57 11.21
N LYS A 23 3.09 -4.72 11.24
CA LYS A 23 3.90 -4.59 12.45
C LYS A 23 3.81 -3.18 13.06
N ARG A 24 3.86 -2.14 12.22
CA ARG A 24 3.83 -0.76 12.70
C ARG A 24 2.47 -0.38 13.30
N LEU A 25 1.36 -0.82 12.69
CA LEU A 25 0.03 -0.59 13.22
C LEU A 25 -0.19 -1.35 14.54
N ALA A 26 0.26 -2.60 14.61
CA ALA A 26 0.19 -3.42 15.82
C ALA A 26 0.99 -2.81 16.98
N ALA A 27 2.19 -2.28 16.72
CA ALA A 27 3.01 -1.61 17.72
C ALA A 27 2.34 -0.34 18.31
N GLU A 28 1.37 0.23 17.59
CA GLU A 28 0.54 1.36 18.06
C GLU A 28 -0.81 0.93 18.65
N GLY A 29 -0.99 -0.38 18.90
CA GLY A 29 -2.12 -0.91 19.64
C GLY A 29 -3.29 -1.39 18.78
N ALA A 30 -3.15 -1.47 17.46
CA ALA A 30 -4.17 -2.07 16.62
C ALA A 30 -4.16 -3.60 16.72
N ALA A 31 -5.35 -4.23 16.70
CA ALA A 31 -5.46 -5.63 16.31
C ALA A 31 -5.38 -5.72 14.78
N VAL A 32 -4.52 -6.59 14.24
CA VAL A 32 -4.22 -6.63 12.82
C VAL A 32 -4.55 -7.98 12.20
N VAL A 33 -5.35 -7.97 11.14
CA VAL A 33 -5.49 -9.12 10.24
C VAL A 33 -4.40 -9.01 9.16
N VAL A 34 -3.45 -9.93 9.22
CA VAL A 34 -2.35 -10.06 8.25
C VAL A 34 -2.84 -10.91 7.08
N VAL A 35 -3.11 -10.29 5.94
CA VAL A 35 -3.71 -10.96 4.77
C VAL A 35 -2.69 -11.11 3.66
N ASP A 36 -2.45 -12.33 3.21
CA ASP A 36 -1.55 -12.60 2.09
C ASP A 36 -1.97 -13.87 1.33
N LEU A 37 -1.60 -13.94 0.05
CA LEU A 37 -1.68 -15.16 -0.73
C LEU A 37 -0.65 -16.21 -0.26
N ASN A 38 0.46 -15.76 0.30
CA ASN A 38 1.46 -16.62 0.94
C ASN A 38 1.10 -16.82 2.42
N GLN A 39 0.44 -17.94 2.72
CA GLN A 39 0.02 -18.29 4.09
C GLN A 39 1.18 -18.34 5.08
N GLU A 40 2.35 -18.87 4.67
CA GLU A 40 3.52 -18.98 5.55
C GLU A 40 4.04 -17.58 5.93
N GLY A 41 4.09 -16.66 4.94
CA GLY A 41 4.46 -15.27 5.18
C GLY A 41 3.48 -14.57 6.12
N ALA A 42 2.18 -14.75 5.90
CA ALA A 42 1.15 -14.18 6.78
C ALA A 42 1.26 -14.71 8.21
N ASN A 43 1.41 -16.04 8.38
CA ASN A 43 1.58 -16.67 9.69
C ASN A 43 2.82 -16.14 10.40
N ARG A 44 3.97 -16.10 9.71
CA ARG A 44 5.23 -15.57 10.26
C ARG A 44 5.05 -14.15 10.79
N VAL A 45 4.45 -13.26 10.00
CA VAL A 45 4.27 -11.86 10.40
C VAL A 45 3.32 -11.74 11.60
N ALA A 46 2.21 -12.48 11.60
CA ALA A 46 1.28 -12.50 12.73
C ALA A 46 1.95 -13.04 14.01
N ASP A 47 2.77 -14.10 13.90
CA ASP A 47 3.55 -14.65 15.02
C ASP A 47 4.56 -13.63 15.57
N GLU A 48 5.27 -12.93 14.70
CA GLU A 48 6.22 -11.89 15.09
C GLU A 48 5.53 -10.74 15.82
N ILE A 49 4.34 -10.32 15.36
CA ILE A 49 3.53 -9.31 16.04
C ILE A 49 3.12 -9.80 17.43
N ARG A 50 2.61 -11.04 17.56
CA ARG A 50 2.21 -11.60 18.85
C ARG A 50 3.39 -11.75 19.82
N LYS A 51 4.55 -12.19 19.33
CA LYS A 51 5.79 -12.27 20.13
C LYS A 51 6.26 -10.91 20.64
N ALA A 52 5.98 -9.84 19.89
CA ALA A 52 6.26 -8.46 20.31
C ALA A 52 5.18 -7.86 21.24
N GLY A 53 4.20 -8.67 21.69
CA GLY A 53 3.12 -8.22 22.58
C GLY A 53 1.94 -7.55 21.87
N GLY A 54 1.90 -7.54 20.55
CA GLY A 54 0.78 -7.04 19.75
C GLY A 54 -0.32 -8.09 19.57
N ASN A 55 -1.44 -7.68 18.95
CA ASN A 55 -2.56 -8.55 18.63
C ASN A 55 -2.65 -8.71 17.10
N ALA A 56 -2.53 -9.93 16.59
CA ALA A 56 -2.65 -10.20 15.16
C ALA A 56 -3.11 -11.62 14.87
N ASP A 57 -3.85 -11.77 13.78
CA ASP A 57 -4.18 -13.06 13.18
C ASP A 57 -3.84 -13.05 11.68
N ALA A 58 -3.43 -14.22 11.18
CA ALA A 58 -3.13 -14.41 9.77
C ALA A 58 -4.35 -14.94 9.02
N LEU A 59 -4.55 -14.46 7.80
CA LEU A 59 -5.57 -14.96 6.88
C LEU A 59 -4.95 -15.17 5.49
N HIS A 60 -5.08 -16.38 4.96
CA HIS A 60 -4.84 -16.62 3.54
C HIS A 60 -5.98 -16.02 2.72
N ALA A 61 -5.65 -15.17 1.76
CA ALA A 61 -6.63 -14.73 0.78
C ALA A 61 -5.97 -14.30 -0.54
N ASN A 62 -6.61 -14.69 -1.63
CA ASN A 62 -6.36 -14.17 -2.96
C ASN A 62 -7.24 -12.94 -3.19
N VAL A 63 -6.66 -11.76 -3.15
CA VAL A 63 -7.39 -10.49 -3.38
C VAL A 63 -8.02 -10.39 -4.78
N GLY A 64 -7.59 -11.21 -5.73
CA GLY A 64 -8.25 -11.33 -7.04
C GLY A 64 -9.58 -12.11 -7.00
N ASN A 65 -9.94 -12.70 -5.87
CA ASN A 65 -11.20 -13.41 -5.67
C ASN A 65 -12.16 -12.55 -4.82
N PRO A 66 -13.28 -12.05 -5.37
CA PRO A 66 -14.22 -11.23 -4.62
C PRO A 66 -14.76 -11.88 -3.35
N GLN A 67 -15.04 -13.20 -3.38
CA GLN A 67 -15.55 -13.89 -2.20
C GLN A 67 -14.54 -13.88 -1.05
N GLU A 68 -13.25 -14.06 -1.35
CA GLU A 68 -12.20 -14.03 -0.32
C GLU A 68 -12.01 -12.62 0.27
N LEU A 69 -12.33 -11.56 -0.46
CA LEU A 69 -12.36 -10.19 0.07
C LEU A 69 -13.56 -9.94 1.01
N GLU A 70 -14.72 -10.53 0.73
CA GLU A 70 -15.86 -10.53 1.66
C GLU A 70 -15.51 -11.30 2.94
N ASP A 71 -14.94 -12.49 2.79
CA ASP A 71 -14.51 -13.34 3.89
C ASP A 71 -13.43 -12.66 4.75
N MET A 72 -12.53 -11.91 4.14
CA MET A 72 -11.51 -11.11 4.82
C MET A 72 -12.14 -10.06 5.78
N VAL A 73 -13.14 -9.33 5.30
CA VAL A 73 -13.83 -8.32 6.12
C VAL A 73 -14.63 -9.01 7.21
N ARG A 74 -15.36 -10.09 6.88
CA ARG A 74 -16.10 -10.90 7.85
C ARG A 74 -15.17 -11.46 8.93
N PHE A 75 -14.03 -12.01 8.56
CA PHE A 75 -13.03 -12.51 9.52
C PHE A 75 -12.63 -11.44 10.53
N ALA A 76 -12.36 -10.20 10.08
CA ALA A 76 -12.01 -9.11 10.97
C ALA A 76 -13.16 -8.78 11.95
N THR A 77 -14.41 -8.73 11.45
CA THR A 77 -15.58 -8.42 12.29
C THR A 77 -15.94 -9.56 13.25
N ASP A 78 -15.86 -10.81 12.81
CA ASP A 78 -16.17 -11.96 13.66
C ASP A 78 -15.12 -12.12 14.78
N LYS A 79 -13.85 -11.88 14.45
CA LYS A 79 -12.74 -12.04 15.40
C LYS A 79 -12.60 -10.88 16.38
N PHE A 80 -12.77 -9.65 15.90
CA PHE A 80 -12.46 -8.43 16.66
C PHE A 80 -13.65 -7.49 16.84
N GLY A 81 -14.83 -7.83 16.30
CA GLY A 81 -16.08 -7.09 16.49
C GLY A 81 -16.21 -5.81 15.67
N ARG A 82 -15.18 -5.41 14.89
CA ARG A 82 -15.13 -4.14 14.14
C ARG A 82 -14.09 -4.15 13.02
N LEU A 83 -14.13 -3.14 12.16
CA LEU A 83 -13.07 -2.82 11.20
C LEU A 83 -12.88 -1.31 11.12
N ASP A 84 -11.72 -0.81 11.54
CA ASP A 84 -11.41 0.63 11.56
C ASP A 84 -10.49 1.07 10.44
N ILE A 85 -9.59 0.19 10.01
CA ILE A 85 -8.51 0.51 9.07
C ILE A 85 -8.47 -0.57 8.00
N LEU A 86 -8.55 -0.16 6.74
CA LEU A 86 -8.25 -1.02 5.59
C LEU A 86 -7.02 -0.46 4.87
N HIS A 87 -5.95 -1.25 4.79
CA HIS A 87 -4.81 -0.93 3.94
C HIS A 87 -4.78 -1.83 2.72
N ASN A 88 -5.22 -1.32 1.58
CA ASN A 88 -5.10 -1.96 0.29
C ASN A 88 -3.66 -1.81 -0.20
N ASN A 89 -2.89 -2.90 -0.17
CA ASN A 89 -1.47 -2.89 -0.54
C ASN A 89 -1.09 -4.04 -1.49
N ALA A 90 -1.82 -5.14 -1.49
CA ALA A 90 -1.53 -6.27 -2.36
C ALA A 90 -1.45 -5.87 -3.84
N ILE A 91 -0.41 -6.33 -4.54
CA ILE A 91 -0.20 -6.08 -5.97
C ILE A 91 0.55 -7.26 -6.60
N ARG A 92 0.32 -7.49 -7.88
CA ARG A 92 1.16 -8.33 -8.72
C ARG A 92 1.62 -7.53 -9.92
N LEU A 93 2.92 -7.46 -10.10
CA LEU A 93 3.53 -6.72 -11.19
C LEU A 93 3.58 -7.61 -12.44
N TYR A 94 3.12 -7.06 -13.56
CA TYR A 94 3.33 -7.61 -14.91
C TYR A 94 4.06 -6.55 -15.72
N THR A 95 5.21 -6.92 -16.26
CA THR A 95 6.07 -6.03 -17.04
C THR A 95 5.92 -6.31 -18.54
N GLY A 96 6.14 -5.30 -19.36
CA GLY A 96 6.09 -5.36 -20.82
C GLY A 96 5.74 -4.01 -21.42
N ARG A 97 6.16 -3.79 -22.66
CA ARG A 97 5.74 -2.58 -23.41
C ARG A 97 4.24 -2.61 -23.65
N VAL A 98 3.62 -1.44 -23.75
CA VAL A 98 2.17 -1.31 -23.92
C VAL A 98 1.65 -2.16 -25.11
N GLY A 99 2.37 -2.16 -26.24
CA GLY A 99 1.98 -2.93 -27.44
C GLY A 99 2.26 -4.44 -27.38
N GLU A 100 3.01 -4.90 -26.37
CA GLU A 100 3.43 -6.31 -26.22
C GLU A 100 2.71 -7.04 -25.09
N MET A 101 2.03 -6.30 -24.21
CA MET A 101 1.32 -6.88 -23.08
C MET A 101 0.11 -7.67 -23.54
N SER A 102 0.02 -8.94 -23.12
CA SER A 102 -1.15 -9.76 -23.44
C SER A 102 -2.40 -9.24 -22.71
N LEU A 103 -3.57 -9.44 -23.32
CA LEU A 103 -4.84 -9.09 -22.69
C LEU A 103 -5.08 -9.88 -21.38
N GLU A 104 -4.56 -11.09 -21.30
CA GLU A 104 -4.61 -11.91 -20.08
C GLU A 104 -3.82 -11.25 -18.94
N HIS A 105 -2.58 -10.84 -19.18
CA HIS A 105 -1.75 -10.17 -18.18
C HIS A 105 -2.35 -8.82 -17.77
N TRP A 106 -2.87 -8.06 -18.74
CA TRP A 106 -3.58 -6.82 -18.46
C TRP A 106 -4.76 -7.05 -17.51
N ARG A 107 -5.65 -7.99 -17.82
CA ARG A 107 -6.81 -8.31 -16.98
C ARG A 107 -6.41 -8.73 -15.58
N LYS A 108 -5.47 -9.68 -15.46
CA LYS A 108 -4.96 -10.12 -14.16
C LYS A 108 -4.33 -8.98 -13.35
N ALA A 109 -3.61 -8.07 -14.01
CA ALA A 109 -3.04 -6.90 -13.36
C ALA A 109 -4.13 -5.97 -12.81
N VAL A 110 -5.16 -5.66 -13.62
CA VAL A 110 -6.30 -4.83 -13.22
C VAL A 110 -7.09 -5.49 -12.10
N ASP A 111 -7.36 -6.80 -12.19
CA ASP A 111 -8.12 -7.53 -11.18
C ASP A 111 -7.43 -7.47 -9.81
N ILE A 112 -6.12 -7.68 -9.77
CA ILE A 112 -5.35 -7.68 -8.51
C ILE A 112 -5.04 -6.26 -8.03
N GLY A 113 -4.78 -5.31 -8.94
CA GLY A 113 -4.25 -3.99 -8.56
C GLY A 113 -5.27 -2.86 -8.46
N LEU A 114 -6.45 -3.01 -9.08
CA LEU A 114 -7.50 -1.99 -9.09
C LEU A 114 -8.86 -2.54 -8.66
N THR A 115 -9.33 -3.61 -9.30
CA THR A 115 -10.64 -4.22 -8.98
C THR A 115 -10.67 -4.69 -7.53
N SER A 116 -9.59 -5.32 -7.05
CA SER A 116 -9.50 -5.77 -5.66
C SER A 116 -9.56 -4.62 -4.66
N TYR A 117 -8.91 -3.49 -4.95
CA TYR A 117 -8.91 -2.30 -4.08
C TYR A 117 -10.31 -1.71 -3.97
N TRP A 118 -11.00 -1.58 -5.12
CA TRP A 118 -12.39 -1.16 -5.14
C TRP A 118 -13.29 -2.11 -4.35
N TYR A 119 -13.16 -3.43 -4.60
CA TYR A 119 -14.05 -4.41 -3.97
C TYR A 119 -13.80 -4.56 -2.46
N ALA A 120 -12.54 -4.59 -2.02
CA ALA A 120 -12.19 -4.59 -0.60
C ALA A 120 -12.71 -3.31 0.09
N THR A 121 -12.57 -2.16 -0.58
CA THR A 121 -13.15 -0.89 -0.10
C THR A 121 -14.66 -0.98 0.04
N ARG A 122 -15.37 -1.52 -0.96
CA ARG A 122 -16.82 -1.74 -0.91
C ARG A 122 -17.23 -2.61 0.29
N CYS A 123 -16.52 -3.70 0.54
CA CYS A 123 -16.79 -4.60 1.67
C CYS A 123 -16.53 -3.89 3.02
N ALA A 124 -15.42 -3.19 3.16
CA ALA A 124 -15.09 -2.44 4.37
C ALA A 124 -16.11 -1.33 4.67
N LEU A 125 -16.58 -0.63 3.63
CA LEU A 125 -17.57 0.43 3.77
C LEU A 125 -18.92 -0.08 4.37
N GLN A 126 -19.31 -1.32 4.11
CA GLN A 126 -20.52 -1.91 4.72
C GLN A 126 -20.45 -1.94 6.25
N VAL A 127 -19.25 -2.13 6.80
CA VAL A 127 -19.00 -2.12 8.25
C VAL A 127 -18.78 -0.68 8.75
N MET A 128 -17.85 0.05 8.10
CA MET A 128 -17.41 1.37 8.55
C MET A 128 -18.53 2.42 8.55
N VAL A 129 -19.48 2.35 7.61
CA VAL A 129 -20.64 3.25 7.56
C VAL A 129 -21.52 3.09 8.80
N GLY A 130 -21.77 1.85 9.23
CA GLY A 130 -22.50 1.55 10.47
C GLY A 130 -21.78 2.07 11.72
N GLN A 131 -20.45 1.98 11.73
CA GLN A 131 -19.58 2.48 12.80
C GLN A 131 -19.46 4.02 12.81
N ARG A 132 -19.80 4.69 11.68
CA ARG A 132 -19.56 6.11 11.44
C ARG A 132 -18.10 6.53 11.65
N LYS A 133 -17.18 5.63 11.42
CA LYS A 133 -15.74 5.82 11.56
C LYS A 133 -14.99 4.79 10.72
N GLY A 134 -13.99 5.24 9.97
CA GLY A 134 -13.10 4.37 9.20
C GLY A 134 -11.97 5.15 8.53
N ALA A 135 -10.86 4.46 8.29
CA ALA A 135 -9.73 4.96 7.52
C ALA A 135 -9.33 3.92 6.46
N ILE A 136 -9.43 4.30 5.19
CA ILE A 136 -9.00 3.46 4.06
C ILE A 136 -7.72 4.09 3.51
N ILE A 137 -6.67 3.29 3.42
CA ILE A 137 -5.39 3.71 2.88
C ILE A 137 -5.08 2.82 1.66
N ASN A 138 -4.83 3.45 0.53
CA ASN A 138 -4.49 2.76 -0.71
C ASN A 138 -3.01 2.96 -1.03
N THR A 139 -2.30 1.88 -1.32
CA THR A 139 -0.94 1.97 -1.86
C THR A 139 -0.99 2.33 -3.34
N GLY A 140 -0.81 3.63 -3.62
CA GLY A 140 -0.57 4.16 -4.96
C GLY A 140 0.85 3.84 -5.43
N SER A 141 1.45 4.74 -6.17
CA SER A 141 2.86 4.76 -6.58
C SER A 141 3.17 6.10 -7.22
N VAL A 142 4.44 6.48 -7.25
CA VAL A 142 4.92 7.56 -8.16
C VAL A 142 4.61 7.22 -9.63
N SER A 143 4.57 5.94 -9.98
CA SER A 143 4.16 5.43 -11.30
C SER A 143 2.68 5.71 -11.65
N GLY A 144 1.87 6.10 -10.67
CA GLY A 144 0.50 6.59 -10.90
C GLY A 144 0.42 8.11 -11.15
N LEU A 145 1.53 8.81 -10.93
CA LEU A 145 1.68 10.26 -11.14
C LEU A 145 2.43 10.55 -12.44
N ALA A 146 3.34 9.66 -12.82
CA ALA A 146 4.14 9.72 -14.04
C ALA A 146 4.23 8.32 -14.68
N GLY A 147 4.81 8.21 -15.86
CA GLY A 147 4.95 6.94 -16.57
C GLY A 147 6.34 6.33 -16.41
N ASP A 148 6.40 5.02 -16.18
CA ASP A 148 7.63 4.24 -16.20
C ASP A 148 7.66 3.32 -17.41
N TYR A 149 8.86 3.12 -17.98
CA TYR A 149 9.07 2.22 -19.11
C TYR A 149 8.75 0.76 -18.74
N GLY A 150 7.99 0.09 -19.60
CA GLY A 150 7.67 -1.33 -19.41
C GLY A 150 6.66 -1.62 -18.31
N LEU A 151 6.00 -0.60 -17.73
CA LEU A 151 5.04 -0.71 -16.64
C LEU A 151 3.64 -0.19 -17.01
N GLY A 152 3.25 -0.23 -18.30
CA GLY A 152 2.02 0.39 -18.78
C GLY A 152 0.75 0.04 -17.99
N ALA A 153 0.53 -1.25 -17.67
CA ALA A 153 -0.60 -1.67 -16.85
C ALA A 153 -0.48 -1.15 -15.41
N TYR A 154 0.70 -1.23 -14.82
CA TYR A 154 0.95 -0.76 -13.46
C TYR A 154 0.71 0.75 -13.33
N ASN A 155 1.21 1.55 -14.28
CA ASN A 155 1.00 3.00 -14.34
C ASN A 155 -0.51 3.32 -14.38
N ALA A 156 -1.26 2.67 -15.27
CA ALA A 156 -2.71 2.87 -15.40
C ALA A 156 -3.46 2.47 -14.11
N ILE A 157 -3.11 1.34 -13.51
CA ILE A 157 -3.69 0.84 -12.26
C ILE A 157 -3.44 1.84 -11.12
N LYS A 158 -2.19 2.29 -10.94
CA LYS A 158 -1.83 3.17 -9.83
C LYS A 158 -2.43 4.57 -9.98
N ALA A 159 -2.57 5.08 -11.21
CA ALA A 159 -3.37 6.28 -11.49
C ALA A 159 -4.86 6.07 -11.15
N GLY A 160 -5.42 4.93 -11.53
CA GLY A 160 -6.79 4.54 -11.18
C GLY A 160 -7.01 4.46 -9.68
N VAL A 161 -6.08 3.86 -8.92
CA VAL A 161 -6.12 3.78 -7.44
C VAL A 161 -6.12 5.17 -6.80
N ILE A 162 -5.27 6.08 -7.29
CA ILE A 162 -5.23 7.48 -6.79
C ILE A 162 -6.58 8.17 -7.00
N ASN A 163 -7.21 7.99 -8.16
CA ASN A 163 -8.50 8.62 -8.40
C ASN A 163 -9.67 7.93 -7.72
N LEU A 164 -9.65 6.60 -7.57
CA LEU A 164 -10.59 5.84 -6.75
C LEU A 164 -10.56 6.31 -5.28
N THR A 165 -9.38 6.63 -4.77
CA THR A 165 -9.18 7.21 -3.43
C THR A 165 -9.98 8.51 -3.27
N ARG A 166 -9.91 9.41 -4.25
CA ARG A 166 -10.63 10.69 -4.23
C ARG A 166 -12.15 10.48 -4.27
N ALA A 167 -12.62 9.61 -5.17
CA ALA A 167 -14.05 9.29 -5.27
C ALA A 167 -14.59 8.75 -3.94
N THR A 168 -13.91 7.74 -3.37
CA THR A 168 -14.29 7.17 -2.06
C THR A 168 -14.30 8.22 -0.96
N ALA A 169 -13.30 9.10 -0.93
CA ALA A 169 -13.17 10.12 0.09
C ALA A 169 -14.35 11.10 0.09
N ILE A 170 -14.75 11.61 -1.08
CA ILE A 170 -15.84 12.59 -1.18
C ILE A 170 -17.21 11.98 -0.92
N GLU A 171 -17.43 10.73 -1.37
CA GLU A 171 -18.71 10.02 -1.21
C GLU A 171 -19.00 9.67 0.26
N TYR A 172 -17.96 9.33 1.04
CA TYR A 172 -18.13 8.79 2.39
C TYR A 172 -17.67 9.72 3.52
N ALA A 173 -17.18 10.94 3.20
CA ALA A 173 -16.73 11.91 4.21
C ALA A 173 -17.80 12.20 5.29
N ARG A 174 -19.04 12.43 4.89
CA ARG A 174 -20.16 12.69 5.83
C ARG A 174 -20.60 11.46 6.65
N LYS A 175 -20.05 10.28 6.31
CA LYS A 175 -20.24 9.04 7.07
C LYS A 175 -19.11 8.81 8.08
N GLY A 176 -18.16 9.75 8.21
CA GLY A 176 -17.03 9.66 9.12
C GLY A 176 -15.89 8.78 8.60
N ILE A 177 -15.83 8.53 7.29
CA ILE A 177 -14.82 7.68 6.67
C ILE A 177 -13.85 8.54 5.87
N ARG A 178 -12.55 8.30 6.08
CA ARG A 178 -11.48 8.93 5.31
C ARG A 178 -10.87 7.90 4.36
N CYS A 179 -10.51 8.36 3.17
CA CYS A 179 -9.79 7.54 2.19
C CYS A 179 -8.62 8.36 1.63
N ASN A 180 -7.41 7.85 1.77
CA ASN A 180 -6.19 8.50 1.30
C ASN A 180 -5.26 7.48 0.63
N ALA A 181 -4.27 7.96 -0.12
CA ALA A 181 -3.26 7.10 -0.70
C ALA A 181 -1.85 7.45 -0.18
N VAL A 182 -0.97 6.46 -0.15
CA VAL A 182 0.47 6.67 -0.12
C VAL A 182 1.03 6.31 -1.49
N CYS A 183 1.93 7.13 -2.02
CA CYS A 183 2.60 6.92 -3.31
C CYS A 183 4.09 6.71 -3.08
N PRO A 184 4.53 5.45 -2.87
CA PRO A 184 5.94 5.15 -2.71
C PRO A 184 6.73 5.35 -3.98
N GLY A 185 8.02 5.74 -3.84
CA GLY A 185 9.04 5.59 -4.86
C GLY A 185 9.63 4.17 -4.86
N ALA A 186 10.93 4.07 -5.11
CA ALA A 186 11.68 2.81 -5.09
C ALA A 186 11.95 2.37 -3.63
N ILE A 187 11.32 1.28 -3.18
CA ILE A 187 11.37 0.77 -1.81
C ILE A 187 12.00 -0.62 -1.78
N LEU A 188 12.88 -0.88 -0.81
CA LEU A 188 13.61 -2.14 -0.61
C LEU A 188 12.67 -3.29 -0.16
N THR A 189 11.79 -3.70 -1.05
CA THR A 189 10.93 -4.89 -0.90
C THR A 189 11.64 -6.13 -1.45
N PRO A 190 11.22 -7.37 -1.08
CA PRO A 190 11.88 -8.59 -1.55
C PRO A 190 12.08 -8.66 -3.08
N PRO A 191 11.12 -8.28 -3.95
CA PRO A 191 11.34 -8.25 -5.39
C PRO A 191 12.41 -7.22 -5.81
N ILE A 192 12.44 -6.05 -5.19
CA ILE A 192 13.43 -4.99 -5.47
C ILE A 192 14.82 -5.41 -5.00
N LEU A 193 14.94 -6.03 -3.81
CA LEU A 193 16.20 -6.59 -3.33
C LEU A 193 16.76 -7.63 -4.31
N LYS A 194 15.90 -8.54 -4.80
CA LYS A 194 16.27 -9.52 -5.81
C LYS A 194 16.76 -8.86 -7.10
N SER A 195 16.02 -7.86 -7.59
CA SER A 195 16.40 -7.08 -8.80
C SER A 195 17.71 -6.35 -8.60
N ARG A 196 17.93 -5.71 -7.46
CA ARG A 196 19.15 -4.99 -7.11
C ARG A 196 20.38 -5.90 -7.16
N HIS A 197 20.28 -7.14 -6.70
CA HIS A 197 21.35 -8.12 -6.77
C HIS A 197 21.62 -8.60 -8.21
N SER A 198 20.56 -8.84 -8.98
CA SER A 198 20.70 -9.36 -10.35
C SER A 198 21.04 -8.29 -11.38
N GLN A 199 20.78 -7.01 -11.09
CA GLN A 199 20.98 -5.88 -12.01
C GLN A 199 21.64 -4.69 -11.27
N PRO A 200 22.92 -4.81 -10.85
CA PRO A 200 23.58 -3.81 -10.00
C PRO A 200 23.74 -2.45 -10.68
N GLU A 201 23.88 -2.42 -12.02
CA GLU A 201 23.96 -1.15 -12.76
C GLU A 201 22.63 -0.39 -12.74
N LEU A 202 21.50 -1.09 -12.97
CA LEU A 202 20.17 -0.50 -12.86
C LEU A 202 19.92 0.00 -11.44
N ALA A 203 20.39 -0.73 -10.43
CA ALA A 203 20.27 -0.32 -9.04
C ALA A 203 21.00 1.00 -8.76
N ARG A 204 22.24 1.14 -9.25
CA ARG A 204 23.03 2.39 -9.14
C ARG A 204 22.36 3.56 -9.85
N GLN A 205 21.85 3.34 -11.05
CA GLN A 205 21.12 4.36 -11.80
C GLN A 205 19.84 4.80 -11.08
N THR A 206 19.14 3.85 -10.47
CA THR A 206 17.94 4.16 -9.65
C THR A 206 18.31 4.99 -8.43
N GLU A 207 19.36 4.61 -7.70
CA GLU A 207 19.84 5.36 -6.54
C GLU A 207 20.28 6.78 -6.93
N ALA A 208 21.00 6.92 -8.04
CA ALA A 208 21.43 8.22 -8.55
C ALA A 208 20.27 9.14 -9.00
N ALA A 209 19.16 8.55 -9.43
CA ALA A 209 17.97 9.30 -9.81
C ALA A 209 17.16 9.82 -8.61
N ILE A 210 17.37 9.24 -7.42
CA ILE A 210 16.67 9.65 -6.19
C ILE A 210 17.51 10.75 -5.51
N PRO A 211 16.97 11.96 -5.26
CA PRO A 211 17.73 13.03 -4.62
C PRO A 211 18.31 12.67 -3.24
N MET A 212 17.63 11.81 -2.46
CA MET A 212 18.18 11.27 -1.21
C MET A 212 19.28 10.24 -1.39
N GLY A 213 19.63 9.85 -2.63
CA GLY A 213 20.75 8.94 -2.95
C GLY A 213 20.55 7.49 -2.50
N ARG A 214 19.35 7.08 -2.15
CA ARG A 214 19.06 5.72 -1.66
C ARG A 214 17.62 5.29 -1.93
N TYR A 215 17.42 4.00 -1.95
CA TYR A 215 16.08 3.43 -1.84
C TYR A 215 15.45 3.76 -0.48
N GLY A 216 14.12 3.83 -0.44
CA GLY A 216 13.39 3.88 0.81
C GLY A 216 13.26 2.49 1.45
N GLU A 217 13.06 2.48 2.77
CA GLU A 217 12.78 1.27 3.53
C GLU A 217 11.26 1.07 3.69
N PRO A 218 10.77 -0.18 3.75
CA PRO A 218 9.34 -0.46 3.96
C PRO A 218 8.74 0.25 5.18
N ILE A 219 9.52 0.42 6.25
CA ILE A 219 9.08 1.10 7.47
C ILE A 219 8.79 2.59 7.25
N GLU A 220 9.46 3.24 6.30
CA GLU A 220 9.24 4.65 5.99
C GLU A 220 7.83 4.84 5.38
N ILE A 221 7.40 3.89 4.54
CA ILE A 221 6.04 3.88 4.01
C ILE A 221 5.02 3.52 5.09
N ALA A 222 5.33 2.55 5.95
CA ALA A 222 4.46 2.15 7.05
C ALA A 222 4.20 3.31 8.03
N ASN A 223 5.16 4.21 8.24
CA ASN A 223 4.97 5.40 9.05
C ASN A 223 3.97 6.40 8.43
N VAL A 224 3.98 6.57 7.12
CA VAL A 224 2.98 7.38 6.41
C VAL A 224 1.59 6.73 6.51
N VAL A 225 1.50 5.41 6.34
CA VAL A 225 0.24 4.67 6.51
C VAL A 225 -0.28 4.82 7.94
N LEU A 226 0.57 4.71 8.95
CA LEU A 226 0.18 4.92 10.34
C LEU A 226 -0.40 6.33 10.58
N PHE A 227 0.26 7.37 10.08
CA PHE A 227 -0.26 8.74 10.15
C PHE A 227 -1.66 8.82 9.52
N LEU A 228 -1.82 8.34 8.29
CA LEU A 228 -3.11 8.36 7.57
C LEU A 228 -4.20 7.54 8.26
N ALA A 229 -3.82 6.45 8.94
CA ALA A 229 -4.74 5.59 9.69
C ALA A 229 -5.19 6.21 11.04
N SER A 230 -4.38 7.08 11.61
CA SER A 230 -4.59 7.67 12.94
C SER A 230 -5.53 8.88 12.93
N ASP A 231 -5.98 9.29 14.12
CA ASP A 231 -6.79 10.49 14.30
C ASP A 231 -5.99 11.80 14.07
N GLU A 232 -4.64 11.73 14.00
CA GLU A 232 -3.80 12.86 13.60
C GLU A 232 -4.08 13.32 12.16
N ALA A 233 -4.58 12.40 11.30
CA ALA A 233 -5.01 12.71 9.94
C ALA A 233 -6.51 13.01 9.85
N SER A 234 -7.18 13.46 10.93
CA SER A 234 -8.63 13.65 11.00
C SER A 234 -9.21 14.60 9.95
N TYR A 235 -8.41 15.56 9.46
CA TYR A 235 -8.80 16.50 8.39
C TYR A 235 -8.11 16.21 7.04
N VAL A 236 -7.38 15.08 6.94
CA VAL A 236 -6.72 14.62 5.71
C VAL A 236 -7.63 13.60 5.02
N ASN A 237 -8.20 13.98 3.88
CA ASN A 237 -9.14 13.14 3.14
C ASN A 237 -9.06 13.41 1.63
N GLY A 238 -9.03 12.35 0.82
CA GLY A 238 -8.97 12.42 -0.64
C GLY A 238 -7.61 12.79 -1.21
N THR A 239 -6.55 12.80 -0.40
CA THR A 239 -5.20 13.13 -0.84
C THR A 239 -4.34 11.88 -1.09
N PHE A 240 -3.17 12.13 -1.68
CA PHE A 240 -2.09 11.17 -1.71
C PHE A 240 -0.81 11.82 -1.15
N ILE A 241 -0.04 11.05 -0.40
CA ILE A 241 1.27 11.47 0.11
C ILE A 241 2.34 10.74 -0.68
N VAL A 242 3.21 11.51 -1.33
CA VAL A 242 4.38 10.97 -2.01
C VAL A 242 5.49 10.73 -0.98
N ALA A 243 6.08 9.53 -1.02
CA ALA A 243 7.20 9.13 -0.17
C ALA A 243 8.24 8.41 -1.03
N ASP A 244 9.10 9.19 -1.68
CA ASP A 244 9.95 8.75 -2.79
C ASP A 244 11.39 9.29 -2.75
N GLY A 245 11.81 9.90 -1.66
CA GLY A 245 13.14 10.49 -1.52
C GLY A 245 13.39 11.69 -2.44
N GLY A 246 12.32 12.33 -2.92
CA GLY A 246 12.40 13.49 -3.82
C GLY A 246 12.41 13.15 -5.30
N LEU A 247 12.25 11.88 -5.66
CA LEU A 247 12.32 11.41 -7.07
C LEU A 247 11.38 12.20 -7.99
N THR A 248 10.13 12.41 -7.58
CA THR A 248 9.14 13.15 -8.39
C THR A 248 9.13 14.65 -8.16
N ALA A 249 9.86 15.16 -7.18
CA ALA A 249 10.03 16.60 -6.96
C ALA A 249 11.05 17.23 -7.93
N HIS A 250 11.89 16.39 -8.58
CA HIS A 250 12.92 16.83 -9.49
C HIS A 250 12.41 16.88 -10.92
N THR A 251 12.72 17.96 -11.65
CA THR A 251 12.28 18.16 -13.05
C THR A 251 13.13 17.34 -14.06
N GLY A 252 14.24 16.75 -13.63
CA GLY A 252 15.22 16.08 -14.48
C GLY A 252 16.22 17.03 -15.16
N ILE A 253 16.11 18.35 -14.95
CA ILE A 253 17.06 19.31 -15.50
C ILE A 253 18.37 19.23 -14.70
N PRO A 254 19.53 19.13 -15.36
CA PRO A 254 20.83 19.17 -14.68
C PRO A 254 21.03 20.44 -13.86
N SER A 255 21.77 20.32 -12.76
CA SER A 255 22.07 21.47 -11.91
C SER A 255 22.78 22.57 -12.68
N VAL A 256 22.25 23.79 -12.61
CA VAL A 256 22.90 25.01 -13.17
C VAL A 256 24.04 25.50 -12.28
N ALA A 257 24.14 25.01 -11.03
CA ALA A 257 25.18 25.37 -10.07
C ALA A 257 26.41 24.45 -10.13
N GLY A 258 26.46 23.56 -11.12
CA GLY A 258 27.52 22.57 -11.30
C GLY A 258 27.23 21.23 -10.63
N SER A 259 27.94 20.18 -11.02
CA SER A 259 27.82 18.83 -10.46
C SER A 259 28.86 18.66 -9.35
N GLY A 260 28.54 19.01 -8.14
CA GLY A 260 29.34 18.64 -6.97
C GLY A 260 28.70 17.48 -6.20
N PRO A 261 29.50 16.65 -5.49
CA PRO A 261 28.97 15.55 -4.68
C PRO A 261 28.15 16.01 -3.47
N ASP A 262 28.08 17.29 -3.22
CA ASP A 262 27.44 17.91 -2.06
C ASP A 262 26.09 18.59 -2.40
N TRP A 263 25.49 18.21 -3.55
CA TRP A 263 24.17 18.66 -3.98
C TRP A 263 23.14 17.58 -3.77
#